data_f0ba059e055ba3b52e4abc88282532d6
#
_entry.id   f0ba059e055ba3b52e4abc88282532d6
#
_cell.length_a   1.000
_cell.length_b   1.000
_cell.length_c   1.000
_cell.angle_alpha   90.00
_cell.angle_beta   90.00
_cell.angle_gamma   90.00
#
_symmetry.space_group_name_H-M   'P 1'
#
loop_
_entity.id
_entity.type
_entity.pdbx_description
1 polymer ?
#
loop_
_entity_poly.entity_id
_entity_poly.type
_entity_poly.pdbx_seq_one_letter_code
_entity_poly.pdbx_strand_id
1 'polypeptide(L)'
;MKSPVVMIGIGEMGGVFARGFLRAGYPVYPVTRQIDLAGAARAIPTPELVLVSVAENDLHSVLEQLPPAWFQRIGLLQNELLPGDWEQYGFAQPTVISVWFEKKKGQDVKVLIPSPAFGPQAGLLQEAMESIGIPVRLLASASELLFELVVKNVYIVTTNCAGLVT
;
A
#
# COMPACT_ATOMS: atom_id res chain seq x y z
N MET A 1 -15.47 -18.27 1.93
CA MET A 1 -15.26 -17.12 1.04
C MET A 1 -14.28 -16.16 1.74
N LYS A 2 -13.31 -15.65 1.01
CA LYS A 2 -12.37 -14.65 1.56
C LYS A 2 -13.08 -13.32 1.78
N SER A 3 -12.77 -12.64 2.89
CA SER A 3 -13.29 -11.29 3.13
C SER A 3 -12.69 -10.32 2.11
N PRO A 4 -13.40 -9.24 1.79
CA PRO A 4 -12.92 -8.31 0.77
C PRO A 4 -11.69 -7.52 1.22
N VAL A 5 -10.91 -7.08 0.24
CA VAL A 5 -9.89 -6.06 0.40
C VAL A 5 -10.51 -4.72 -0.02
N VAL A 6 -10.41 -3.74 0.84
CA VAL A 6 -10.84 -2.36 0.52
C VAL A 6 -9.66 -1.63 -0.10
N MET A 7 -9.89 -1.03 -1.26
CA MET A 7 -8.88 -0.26 -1.99
C MET A 7 -9.25 1.23 -1.97
N ILE A 8 -8.55 2.02 -1.20
CA ILE A 8 -8.74 3.48 -1.20
C ILE A 8 -7.80 4.08 -2.24
N GLY A 9 -8.38 4.50 -3.35
CA GLY A 9 -7.65 4.96 -4.53
C GLY A 9 -7.42 3.84 -5.53
N ILE A 10 -7.87 4.05 -6.77
CA ILE A 10 -7.71 3.12 -7.89
C ILE A 10 -7.06 3.87 -9.05
N GLY A 11 -5.81 4.29 -8.86
CA GLY A 11 -4.96 4.79 -9.92
C GLY A 11 -4.15 3.67 -10.56
N GLU A 12 -3.05 4.01 -11.24
CA GLU A 12 -2.19 3.01 -11.87
C GLU A 12 -1.66 1.99 -10.86
N MET A 13 -1.14 2.46 -9.72
CA MET A 13 -0.61 1.58 -8.69
C MET A 13 -1.72 0.78 -8.02
N GLY A 14 -2.82 1.42 -7.63
CA GLY A 14 -3.96 0.74 -7.03
C GLY A 14 -4.53 -0.35 -7.93
N GLY A 15 -4.57 -0.11 -9.24
CA GLY A 15 -5.02 -1.10 -10.22
C GLY A 15 -4.15 -2.36 -10.26
N VAL A 16 -2.83 -2.22 -10.10
CA VAL A 16 -1.91 -3.36 -10.05
C VAL A 16 -2.22 -4.23 -8.81
N PHE A 17 -2.34 -3.61 -7.65
CA PHE A 17 -2.67 -4.34 -6.42
C PHE A 17 -4.06 -4.99 -6.49
N ALA A 18 -5.06 -4.26 -7.00
CA ALA A 18 -6.42 -4.81 -7.15
C ALA A 18 -6.41 -6.06 -8.03
N ARG A 19 -5.67 -6.04 -9.13
CA ARG A 19 -5.51 -7.22 -10.00
C ARG A 19 -4.89 -8.40 -9.25
N GLY A 20 -3.87 -8.13 -8.43
CA GLY A 20 -3.24 -9.15 -7.60
C GLY A 20 -4.21 -9.77 -6.61
N PHE A 21 -4.99 -8.96 -5.89
CA PHE A 21 -5.98 -9.45 -4.95
C PHE A 21 -7.05 -10.30 -5.64
N LEU A 22 -7.60 -9.82 -6.74
CA LEU A 22 -8.60 -10.57 -7.51
C LEU A 22 -8.04 -11.90 -8.01
N ARG A 23 -6.80 -11.91 -8.51
CA ARG A 23 -6.14 -13.14 -8.96
C ARG A 23 -5.93 -14.13 -7.83
N ALA A 24 -5.65 -13.64 -6.62
CA ALA A 24 -5.50 -14.48 -5.42
C ALA A 24 -6.85 -14.89 -4.81
N GLY A 25 -7.96 -14.46 -5.39
CA GLY A 25 -9.31 -14.87 -4.96
C GLY A 25 -9.93 -13.98 -3.89
N TYR A 26 -9.42 -12.77 -3.68
CA TYR A 26 -10.02 -11.80 -2.76
C TYR A 26 -10.97 -10.88 -3.51
N PRO A 27 -12.22 -10.71 -3.05
CA PRO A 27 -13.08 -9.64 -3.56
C PRO A 27 -12.42 -8.27 -3.30
N VAL A 28 -12.56 -7.36 -4.24
CA VAL A 28 -12.00 -6.00 -4.10
C VAL A 28 -13.16 -5.01 -4.04
N TYR A 29 -13.14 -4.15 -3.02
CA TYR A 29 -14.10 -3.07 -2.84
C TYR A 29 -13.38 -1.73 -3.06
N PRO A 30 -13.56 -1.09 -4.21
CA PRO A 30 -12.91 0.18 -4.49
C PRO A 30 -13.60 1.34 -3.78
N VAL A 31 -12.79 2.22 -3.19
CA VAL A 31 -13.27 3.46 -2.59
C VAL A 31 -12.61 4.62 -3.34
N THR A 32 -13.41 5.39 -4.05
CA THR A 32 -12.98 6.58 -4.76
C THR A 32 -13.31 7.83 -3.94
N ARG A 33 -12.90 9.01 -4.42
CA ARG A 33 -13.16 10.29 -3.75
C ARG A 33 -14.64 10.58 -3.50
N GLN A 34 -15.55 9.95 -4.26
CA GLN A 34 -16.98 10.16 -4.17
C GLN A 34 -17.66 9.23 -3.14
N ILE A 35 -16.92 8.29 -2.58
CA ILE A 35 -17.48 7.30 -1.65
C ILE A 35 -17.17 7.72 -0.21
N ASP A 36 -18.19 7.76 0.62
CA ASP A 36 -18.07 8.03 2.05
C ASP A 36 -17.35 6.85 2.77
N LEU A 37 -16.22 7.14 3.41
CA LEU A 37 -15.45 6.14 4.13
C LEU A 37 -16.24 5.51 5.29
N ALA A 38 -17.01 6.31 6.02
CA ALA A 38 -17.81 5.78 7.12
C ALA A 38 -18.90 4.82 6.61
N GLY A 39 -19.51 5.16 5.48
CA GLY A 39 -20.48 4.29 4.82
C GLY A 39 -19.85 2.98 4.33
N ALA A 40 -18.67 3.07 3.74
CA ALA A 40 -17.94 1.91 3.30
C ALA A 40 -17.57 0.99 4.48
N ALA A 41 -17.16 1.56 5.62
CA ALA A 41 -16.84 0.78 6.82
C ALA A 41 -18.07 0.12 7.44
N ARG A 42 -19.24 0.74 7.33
CA ARG A 42 -20.49 0.10 7.76
C ARG A 42 -20.84 -1.10 6.88
N ALA A 43 -20.59 -0.98 5.58
CA ALA A 43 -20.83 -2.07 4.63
C ALA A 43 -19.80 -3.20 4.77
N ILE A 44 -18.55 -2.85 5.05
CA ILE A 44 -17.44 -3.81 5.20
C ILE A 44 -16.69 -3.50 6.49
N PRO A 45 -17.22 -3.92 7.66
CA PRO A 45 -16.59 -3.61 8.94
C PRO A 45 -15.31 -4.40 9.22
N THR A 46 -15.14 -5.56 8.60
CA THR A 46 -13.99 -6.46 8.83
C THR A 46 -13.35 -6.91 7.51
N PRO A 47 -12.74 -5.97 6.76
CA PRO A 47 -12.01 -6.37 5.55
C PRO A 47 -10.73 -7.13 5.90
N GLU A 48 -10.21 -7.89 4.95
CA GLU A 48 -8.88 -8.52 5.11
C GLU A 48 -7.79 -7.47 5.20
N LEU A 49 -7.91 -6.43 4.38
CA LEU A 49 -6.95 -5.33 4.31
C LEU A 49 -7.68 -4.09 3.80
N VAL A 50 -7.27 -2.93 4.29
CA VAL A 50 -7.64 -1.63 3.72
C VAL A 50 -6.36 -1.02 3.15
N LEU A 51 -6.14 -1.18 1.86
CA LEU A 51 -4.95 -0.66 1.20
C LEU A 51 -5.18 0.79 0.75
N VAL A 52 -4.41 1.70 1.34
CA VAL A 52 -4.45 3.12 0.99
C VAL A 52 -3.45 3.35 -0.13
N SER A 53 -3.95 3.45 -1.36
CA SER A 53 -3.13 3.61 -2.57
C SER A 53 -3.31 4.96 -3.25
N VAL A 54 -3.58 5.99 -2.44
CA VAL A 54 -3.63 7.38 -2.91
C VAL A 54 -2.22 7.95 -3.09
N ALA A 55 -2.11 9.06 -3.81
CA ALA A 55 -0.84 9.77 -3.96
C ALA A 55 -0.35 10.30 -2.62
N GLU A 56 0.96 10.56 -2.52
CA GLU A 56 1.61 11.05 -1.29
C GLU A 56 0.94 12.31 -0.75
N ASN A 57 0.54 13.23 -1.62
CA ASN A 57 -0.10 14.49 -1.23
C ASN A 57 -1.48 14.29 -0.60
N ASP A 58 -2.15 13.19 -0.89
CA ASP A 58 -3.50 12.91 -0.37
C ASP A 58 -3.48 11.99 0.86
N LEU A 59 -2.32 11.41 1.19
CA LEU A 59 -2.22 10.38 2.23
C LEU A 59 -2.73 10.86 3.58
N HIS A 60 -2.22 11.96 4.10
CA HIS A 60 -2.56 12.43 5.44
C HIS A 60 -4.03 12.78 5.57
N SER A 61 -4.62 13.40 4.54
CA SER A 61 -6.06 13.69 4.51
C SER A 61 -6.90 12.41 4.60
N VAL A 62 -6.48 11.35 3.93
CA VAL A 62 -7.18 10.06 3.99
C VAL A 62 -7.01 9.41 5.36
N LEU A 63 -5.78 9.39 5.90
CA LEU A 63 -5.50 8.78 7.21
C LEU A 63 -6.31 9.42 8.34
N GLU A 64 -6.49 10.74 8.29
CA GLU A 64 -7.32 11.47 9.25
C GLU A 64 -8.79 11.04 9.23
N GLN A 65 -9.28 10.59 8.08
CA GLN A 65 -10.70 10.27 7.87
C GLN A 65 -10.99 8.77 8.01
N LEU A 66 -9.97 7.94 8.25
CA LEU A 66 -10.18 6.50 8.33
C LEU A 66 -11.08 6.11 9.50
N PRO A 67 -12.09 5.27 9.29
CA PRO A 67 -12.95 4.80 10.37
C PRO A 67 -12.18 3.92 11.36
N PRO A 68 -12.45 4.05 12.67
CA PRO A 68 -11.77 3.24 13.70
C PRO A 68 -11.89 1.72 13.49
N ALA A 69 -12.98 1.25 12.88
CA ALA A 69 -13.16 -0.16 12.57
C ALA A 69 -12.06 -0.75 11.69
N TRP A 70 -11.36 0.10 10.93
CA TRP A 70 -10.32 -0.32 10.00
C TRP A 70 -8.89 -0.13 10.50
N PHE A 71 -8.69 0.47 11.67
CA PHE A 71 -7.36 0.87 12.16
C PHE A 71 -6.35 -0.28 12.23
N GLN A 72 -6.79 -1.49 12.49
CA GLN A 72 -5.91 -2.65 12.55
C GLN A 72 -5.74 -3.39 11.21
N ARG A 73 -6.33 -2.86 10.15
CA ARG A 73 -6.34 -3.49 8.83
C ARG A 73 -5.68 -2.64 7.75
N ILE A 74 -5.01 -1.55 8.13
CA ILE A 74 -4.47 -0.57 7.20
C ILE A 74 -3.21 -1.10 6.52
N GLY A 75 -3.13 -0.92 5.21
CA GLY A 75 -1.94 -1.13 4.41
C GLY A 75 -1.51 0.16 3.73
N LEU A 76 -0.20 0.41 3.70
CA LEU A 76 0.40 1.62 3.12
C LEU A 76 1.48 1.24 2.11
N LEU A 77 1.63 2.06 1.06
CA LEU A 77 2.57 1.78 -0.03
C LEU A 77 3.25 3.03 -0.59
N GLN A 78 3.03 4.20 -0.01
CA GLN A 78 3.52 5.46 -0.55
C GLN A 78 5.04 5.51 -0.57
N ASN A 79 5.59 6.21 -1.56
CA ASN A 79 6.99 6.66 -1.55
C ASN A 79 7.20 7.61 -0.37
N GLU A 80 8.43 7.84 0.03
CA GLU A 80 8.78 8.79 1.10
C GLU A 80 8.15 8.48 2.47
N LEU A 81 7.48 7.33 2.62
CA LEU A 81 6.83 6.94 3.85
C LEU A 81 7.85 6.66 4.96
N LEU A 82 7.57 7.15 6.17
CA LEU A 82 8.35 6.87 7.39
C LEU A 82 7.38 6.61 8.55
N PRO A 83 7.80 5.96 9.64
CA PRO A 83 6.91 5.61 10.74
C PRO A 83 6.10 6.77 11.32
N GLY A 84 6.67 7.99 11.37
CA GLY A 84 5.94 9.18 11.84
C GLY A 84 4.68 9.47 11.04
N ASP A 85 4.63 9.05 9.77
CA ASP A 85 3.46 9.32 8.92
C ASP A 85 2.21 8.57 9.38
N TRP A 86 2.35 7.42 10.03
CA TRP A 86 1.20 6.67 10.54
C TRP A 86 1.07 6.73 12.07
N GLU A 87 2.18 6.85 12.78
CA GLU A 87 2.17 6.88 14.26
C GLU A 87 1.38 8.06 14.81
N GLN A 88 1.42 9.21 14.15
CA GLN A 88 0.69 10.41 14.55
C GLN A 88 -0.84 10.21 14.56
N TYR A 89 -1.35 9.22 13.84
CA TYR A 89 -2.79 8.89 13.81
C TYR A 89 -3.14 7.75 14.76
N GLY A 90 -2.19 7.24 15.53
CA GLY A 90 -2.42 6.17 16.49
C GLY A 90 -2.44 4.77 15.90
N PHE A 91 -2.00 4.58 14.67
CA PHE A 91 -1.88 3.25 14.07
C PHE A 91 -0.65 2.55 14.63
N ALA A 92 -0.84 1.44 15.37
CA ALA A 92 0.25 0.77 16.05
C ALA A 92 1.25 0.14 15.07
N GLN A 93 0.74 -0.66 14.13
CA GLN A 93 1.56 -1.27 13.09
C GLN A 93 0.70 -1.55 11.86
N PRO A 94 0.66 -0.65 10.90
CA PRO A 94 0.05 -0.95 9.60
C PRO A 94 0.90 -1.97 8.84
N THR A 95 0.30 -2.64 7.87
CA THR A 95 1.07 -3.39 6.89
C THR A 95 1.67 -2.40 5.90
N VAL A 96 2.97 -2.46 5.70
CA VAL A 96 3.67 -1.52 4.81
C VAL A 96 4.43 -2.31 3.76
N ILE A 97 4.31 -1.88 2.51
CA ILE A 97 5.11 -2.39 1.41
C ILE A 97 5.89 -1.24 0.77
N SER A 98 7.21 -1.41 0.67
CA SER A 98 8.06 -0.49 -0.07
C SER A 98 8.11 -0.97 -1.51
N VAL A 99 7.44 -0.25 -2.40
CA VAL A 99 7.23 -0.68 -3.79
C VAL A 99 8.49 -0.46 -4.63
N TRP A 100 8.99 -1.54 -5.25
CA TRP A 100 10.14 -1.50 -6.16
C TRP A 100 9.77 -2.01 -7.56
N PHE A 101 8.60 -1.63 -8.03
CA PHE A 101 8.20 -1.80 -9.43
C PHE A 101 7.54 -0.53 -9.92
N GLU A 102 7.54 -0.34 -11.23
CA GLU A 102 6.96 0.83 -11.89
C GLU A 102 5.75 0.43 -12.70
N LYS A 103 4.73 1.27 -12.71
CA LYS A 103 3.57 1.14 -13.58
C LYS A 103 3.24 2.50 -14.18
N LYS A 104 3.38 2.60 -15.49
CA LYS A 104 2.99 3.77 -16.26
C LYS A 104 1.76 3.44 -17.10
N LYS A 105 0.92 4.46 -17.35
CA LYS A 105 -0.29 4.31 -18.14
C LYS A 105 0.03 3.71 -19.51
N GLY A 106 -0.70 2.65 -19.88
CA GLY A 106 -0.53 1.98 -21.17
C GLY A 106 0.71 1.09 -21.28
N GLN A 107 1.45 0.88 -20.18
CA GLN A 107 2.63 0.03 -20.16
C GLN A 107 2.47 -1.10 -19.14
N ASP A 108 3.20 -2.18 -19.34
CA ASP A 108 3.25 -3.28 -18.39
C ASP A 108 4.07 -2.89 -17.15
N VAL A 109 3.84 -3.62 -16.05
CA VAL A 109 4.63 -3.46 -14.83
C VAL A 109 6.09 -3.80 -15.11
N LYS A 110 6.99 -2.95 -14.63
CA LYS A 110 8.44 -3.18 -14.67
C LYS A 110 8.95 -3.39 -13.24
N VAL A 111 9.34 -4.61 -12.93
CA VAL A 111 9.91 -4.96 -11.62
C VAL A 111 11.39 -4.57 -11.60
N LEU A 112 11.82 -3.82 -10.57
CA LEU A 112 13.22 -3.45 -10.36
C LEU A 112 13.89 -4.47 -9.45
N ILE A 113 13.35 -4.67 -8.25
CA ILE A 113 13.78 -5.67 -7.27
C ILE A 113 12.54 -6.16 -6.52
N PRO A 114 12.62 -7.25 -5.73
CA PRO A 114 11.53 -7.64 -4.86
C PRO A 114 11.15 -6.51 -3.89
N SER A 115 9.85 -6.26 -3.73
CA SER A 115 9.35 -5.22 -2.83
C SER A 115 9.30 -5.74 -1.40
N PRO A 116 10.01 -5.09 -0.44
CA PRO A 116 9.95 -5.51 0.96
C PRO A 116 8.62 -5.11 1.59
N ALA A 117 8.07 -6.01 2.41
CA ALA A 117 6.81 -5.79 3.12
C ALA A 117 6.91 -6.28 4.56
N PHE A 118 6.23 -5.56 5.46
CA PHE A 118 6.15 -5.91 6.88
C PHE A 118 4.80 -5.51 7.45
N GLY A 119 4.28 -6.32 8.37
CA GLY A 119 3.05 -6.05 9.10
C GLY A 119 2.10 -7.24 9.10
N PRO A 120 0.93 -7.09 9.76
CA PRO A 120 0.00 -8.21 9.95
C PRO A 120 -0.49 -8.87 8.67
N GLN A 121 -0.62 -8.09 7.59
CA GLN A 121 -1.14 -8.60 6.31
C GLN A 121 -0.07 -8.66 5.21
N ALA A 122 1.21 -8.66 5.58
CA ALA A 122 2.30 -8.73 4.60
C ALA A 122 2.24 -10.03 3.78
N GLY A 123 1.85 -11.14 4.40
CA GLY A 123 1.68 -12.41 3.70
C GLY A 123 0.57 -12.37 2.64
N LEU A 124 -0.51 -11.64 2.91
CA LEU A 124 -1.58 -11.43 1.95
C LEU A 124 -1.08 -10.63 0.73
N LEU A 125 -0.30 -9.58 0.98
CA LEU A 125 0.32 -8.79 -0.09
C LEU A 125 1.25 -9.65 -0.94
N GLN A 126 2.07 -10.50 -0.30
CA GLN A 126 2.95 -11.41 -1.01
C GLN A 126 2.14 -12.37 -1.90
N GLU A 127 1.13 -13.03 -1.35
CA GLU A 127 0.26 -13.93 -2.11
C GLU A 127 -0.34 -13.23 -3.35
N ALA A 128 -0.91 -12.05 -3.13
CA ALA A 128 -1.56 -11.29 -4.18
C ALA A 128 -0.58 -10.86 -5.29
N MET A 129 0.55 -10.28 -4.91
CA MET A 129 1.51 -9.73 -5.87
C MET A 129 2.24 -10.84 -6.62
N GLU A 130 2.63 -11.90 -5.94
CA GLU A 130 3.28 -13.04 -6.60
C GLU A 130 2.34 -13.77 -7.57
N SER A 131 1.03 -13.73 -7.33
CA SER A 131 0.04 -14.29 -8.26
C SER A 131 0.04 -13.63 -9.64
N ILE A 132 0.56 -12.40 -9.72
CA ILE A 132 0.70 -11.65 -10.97
C ILE A 132 2.16 -11.44 -11.37
N GLY A 133 3.08 -12.21 -10.79
CA GLY A 133 4.49 -12.21 -11.16
C GLY A 133 5.33 -11.09 -10.54
N ILE A 134 4.84 -10.42 -9.50
CA ILE A 134 5.56 -9.34 -8.83
C ILE A 134 6.09 -9.86 -7.49
N PRO A 135 7.41 -10.03 -7.33
CA PRO A 135 7.97 -10.61 -6.12
C PRO A 135 7.87 -9.66 -4.92
N VAL A 136 7.59 -10.24 -3.75
CA VAL A 136 7.52 -9.54 -2.47
C VAL A 136 8.43 -10.26 -1.49
N ARG A 137 9.24 -9.49 -0.76
CA ARG A 137 10.13 -10.01 0.28
C ARG A 137 9.58 -9.68 1.66
N LEU A 138 9.20 -10.70 2.43
CA LEU A 138 8.72 -10.49 3.79
C LEU A 138 9.88 -10.15 4.72
N LEU A 139 9.71 -9.09 5.50
CA LEU A 139 10.67 -8.65 6.49
C LEU A 139 10.37 -9.28 7.86
N ALA A 140 11.40 -9.45 8.69
CA ALA A 140 11.27 -10.10 9.98
C ALA A 140 10.94 -9.14 11.13
N SER A 141 11.20 -7.84 10.98
CA SER A 141 11.04 -6.88 12.06
C SER A 141 10.71 -5.47 11.57
N ALA A 142 10.18 -4.65 12.50
CA ALA A 142 9.95 -3.23 12.23
C ALA A 142 11.26 -2.48 11.97
N SER A 143 12.37 -2.92 12.55
CA SER A 143 13.71 -2.34 12.31
C SER A 143 14.14 -2.55 10.87
N GLU A 144 13.92 -3.73 10.32
CA GLU A 144 14.18 -4.00 8.90
C GLU A 144 13.31 -3.14 8.00
N LEU A 145 12.03 -2.97 8.35
CA LEU A 145 11.14 -2.08 7.61
C LEU A 145 11.66 -0.65 7.60
N LEU A 146 12.04 -0.13 8.76
CA LEU A 146 12.59 1.23 8.86
C LEU A 146 13.81 1.39 7.96
N PHE A 147 14.73 0.42 7.97
CA PHE A 147 15.89 0.43 7.09
C PHE A 147 15.48 0.51 5.62
N GLU A 148 14.54 -0.34 5.20
CA GLU A 148 14.07 -0.36 3.81
C GLU A 148 13.37 0.94 3.40
N LEU A 149 12.60 1.55 4.30
CA LEU A 149 11.96 2.83 4.04
C LEU A 149 12.99 3.96 3.90
N VAL A 150 14.03 3.97 4.73
CA VAL A 150 15.12 4.94 4.60
C VAL A 150 15.85 4.74 3.28
N VAL A 151 16.16 3.50 2.91
CA VAL A 151 16.79 3.18 1.61
C VAL A 151 15.93 3.71 0.46
N LYS A 152 14.62 3.50 0.51
CA LYS A 152 13.69 3.99 -0.52
C LYS A 152 13.68 5.51 -0.61
N ASN A 153 13.65 6.20 0.53
CA ASN A 153 13.71 7.67 0.58
C ASN A 153 15.01 8.20 -0.02
N VAL A 154 16.13 7.60 0.33
CA VAL A 154 17.44 7.98 -0.25
C VAL A 154 17.45 7.76 -1.75
N TYR A 155 16.94 6.65 -2.23
CA TYR A 155 16.83 6.35 -3.66
C TYR A 155 16.02 7.41 -4.39
N ILE A 156 14.86 7.79 -3.86
CA ILE A 156 13.98 8.79 -4.47
C ILE A 156 14.66 10.16 -4.54
N VAL A 157 15.26 10.61 -3.43
CA VAL A 157 15.97 11.90 -3.38
C VAL A 157 17.14 11.89 -4.37
N THR A 158 17.94 10.84 -4.38
CA THR A 158 19.09 10.72 -5.28
C THR A 158 18.67 10.73 -6.74
N THR A 159 17.61 10.02 -7.09
CA THR A 159 17.08 9.95 -8.46
C THR A 159 16.54 11.30 -8.89
N ASN A 160 15.79 11.99 -8.02
CA ASN A 160 15.24 13.31 -8.33
C ASN A 160 16.36 14.36 -8.49
N CYS A 161 17.37 14.34 -7.63
CA CYS A 161 18.53 15.24 -7.74
C CYS A 161 19.32 14.99 -9.03
N ALA A 162 19.56 13.74 -9.39
CA ALA A 162 20.23 13.38 -10.66
C ALA A 162 19.42 13.86 -11.87
N GLY A 163 18.09 13.78 -11.82
CA GLY A 163 17.21 14.30 -12.87
C GLY A 163 17.28 15.81 -13.03
N LEU A 164 17.58 16.55 -11.96
CA LEU A 164 17.72 18.00 -11.99
C LEU A 164 19.06 18.46 -12.62
N VAL A 165 20.07 17.61 -12.57
CA VAL A 165 21.42 17.95 -13.09
C VAL A 165 21.56 17.60 -14.56
N THR A 166 20.76 16.72 -15.08
CA THR A 166 20.75 16.32 -16.49
C THR A 166 19.71 17.12 -17.28
#